data_9513c87abaaa4d47247b31bbc2ae3db4
#
_entry.id   9513c87abaaa4d47247b31bbc2ae3db4
#
_cell.length_a   1.000
_cell.length_b   1.000
_cell.length_c   1.000
_cell.angle_alpha   90.00
_cell.angle_beta   90.00
_cell.angle_gamma   90.00
#
_symmetry.space_group_name_H-M   'P 1'
#
loop_
_entity.id
_entity.type
_entity.pdbx_description
1 polymer ?
#
loop_
_entity_poly.entity_id
_entity_poly.type
_entity_poly.pdbx_seq_one_letter_code
_entity_poly.pdbx_strand_id
1 'polypeptide(L)'
;MESLRLLGDAPRVAHVLAALAAILLIALAGRSLARVLRQPVVIGEIVVGLLSGPVVIALFGRDTLDAALPGPVFDVVKLIAQAGLVLFLVGLAHTLGAADSGGPRRGGTLWVATGALVPPLLTGLLLAGLVLASDDTAARGDAPLPAFVLMVAVSMSITAVPVMARILADRGMTRSAAGQTALAAALVIDAVGWLLLTLAISLGAGSLDGVLHSVGALAFGAVCALAVRHGLRTRAARSLCARLPRTAAVLLGAVALAVALAMEHLGMTAVLGAALVGLAIPRGTDAPWERAVTAVSRAGGALAPAFFVVTGITVLTGSFTDTSWRLISAAVVLGCVGKGLGGYLGARRGGRPPRTARRVAVLMNTRGLTELIVLQAGLSSGILTGPIVLALIVMALTTTAMTGPLLTLLDRAERRPTTAAYAVATESRVR
;
A
#
# COMPACT_ATOMS: atom_id res chain seq x y z
N MET A 1 5.62 -6.29 -25.74
CA MET A 1 6.41 -7.19 -26.59
C MET A 1 7.87 -6.72 -26.80
N GLU A 2 8.12 -5.41 -26.79
CA GLU A 2 9.47 -4.84 -26.90
C GLU A 2 10.36 -5.16 -25.69
N SER A 3 9.79 -5.13 -24.48
CA SER A 3 10.49 -5.45 -23.22
C SER A 3 11.03 -6.89 -23.15
N LEU A 4 10.41 -7.85 -23.85
CA LEU A 4 10.87 -9.25 -23.90
C LEU A 4 12.01 -9.45 -24.92
N ARG A 5 12.11 -8.61 -25.94
CA ARG A 5 13.24 -8.62 -26.90
C ARG A 5 14.54 -8.09 -26.27
N LEU A 6 14.43 -7.29 -25.20
CA LEU A 6 15.58 -6.74 -24.49
C LEU A 6 16.40 -7.79 -23.73
N LEU A 7 15.80 -8.93 -23.39
CA LEU A 7 16.48 -10.02 -22.66
C LEU A 7 17.41 -10.86 -23.53
N GLY A 8 17.42 -10.65 -24.87
CA GLY A 8 18.33 -11.34 -25.80
C GLY A 8 19.72 -10.71 -25.93
N ASP A 9 19.90 -9.45 -25.50
CA ASP A 9 21.15 -8.72 -25.64
C ASP A 9 21.94 -8.68 -24.33
N ALA A 10 23.05 -9.40 -24.25
CA ALA A 10 23.90 -9.48 -23.06
C ALA A 10 24.25 -8.13 -22.40
N PRO A 11 24.61 -7.05 -23.15
CA PRO A 11 24.92 -5.75 -22.56
C PRO A 11 23.67 -5.08 -21.92
N ARG A 12 22.48 -5.31 -22.47
CA ARG A 12 21.22 -4.77 -21.91
C ARG A 12 20.82 -5.49 -20.64
N VAL A 13 20.98 -6.81 -20.58
CA VAL A 13 20.74 -7.60 -19.35
C VAL A 13 21.69 -7.13 -18.24
N ALA A 14 22.99 -6.92 -18.56
CA ALA A 14 23.94 -6.38 -17.60
C ALA A 14 23.52 -5.00 -17.08
N HIS A 15 23.00 -4.12 -17.93
CA HIS A 15 22.52 -2.80 -17.55
C HIS A 15 21.28 -2.88 -16.62
N VAL A 16 20.31 -3.74 -16.92
CA VAL A 16 19.14 -3.99 -16.05
C VAL A 16 19.59 -4.50 -14.68
N LEU A 17 20.53 -5.44 -14.63
CA LEU A 17 21.06 -5.97 -13.38
C LEU A 17 21.81 -4.90 -12.58
N ALA A 18 22.62 -4.07 -13.25
CA ALA A 18 23.32 -2.95 -12.62
C ALA A 18 22.32 -1.90 -12.07
N ALA A 19 21.31 -1.54 -12.84
CA ALA A 19 20.26 -0.61 -12.40
C ALA A 19 19.47 -1.17 -11.21
N LEU A 20 19.09 -2.45 -11.24
CA LEU A 20 18.42 -3.11 -10.12
C LEU A 20 19.32 -3.14 -8.88
N ALA A 21 20.60 -3.46 -9.03
CA ALA A 21 21.56 -3.44 -7.93
C ALA A 21 21.71 -2.03 -7.33
N ALA A 22 21.81 -0.99 -8.16
CA ALA A 22 21.86 0.41 -7.71
C ALA A 22 20.59 0.79 -6.93
N ILE A 23 19.42 0.45 -7.43
CA ILE A 23 18.15 0.70 -6.76
C ILE A 23 18.06 -0.03 -5.40
N LEU A 24 18.54 -1.27 -5.33
CA LEU A 24 18.59 -2.00 -4.06
C LEU A 24 19.62 -1.38 -3.09
N LEU A 25 20.73 -0.84 -3.56
CA LEU A 25 21.68 -0.08 -2.74
C LEU A 25 21.07 1.22 -2.21
N ILE A 26 20.32 1.95 -3.05
CA ILE A 26 19.54 3.12 -2.63
C ILE A 26 18.53 2.72 -1.55
N ALA A 27 17.83 1.59 -1.72
CA ALA A 27 16.92 1.06 -0.71
C ALA A 27 17.64 0.74 0.60
N LEU A 28 18.84 0.13 0.55
CA LEU A 28 19.65 -0.15 1.74
C LEU A 28 20.10 1.14 2.45
N ALA A 29 20.48 2.17 1.71
CA ALA A 29 20.81 3.49 2.26
C ALA A 29 19.58 4.10 2.95
N GLY A 30 18.41 4.06 2.32
CA GLY A 30 17.14 4.48 2.90
C GLY A 30 16.80 3.73 4.20
N ARG A 31 17.00 2.41 4.23
CA ARG A 31 16.84 1.59 5.45
C ARG A 31 17.76 2.03 6.58
N SER A 32 19.02 2.28 6.25
CA SER A 32 20.01 2.70 7.24
C SER A 32 19.64 4.05 7.84
N LEU A 33 19.26 5.01 6.98
CA LEU A 33 18.78 6.34 7.40
C LEU A 33 17.52 6.23 8.28
N ALA A 34 16.54 5.44 7.88
CA ALA A 34 15.32 5.24 8.66
C ALA A 34 15.62 4.66 10.05
N ARG A 35 16.53 3.68 10.16
CA ARG A 35 16.94 3.11 11.46
C ARG A 35 17.58 4.15 12.37
N VAL A 36 18.47 4.99 11.83
CA VAL A 36 19.10 6.09 12.59
C VAL A 36 18.03 7.08 13.09
N LEU A 37 17.07 7.42 12.22
CA LEU A 37 15.95 8.33 12.53
C LEU A 37 14.83 7.65 13.33
N ARG A 38 14.95 6.36 13.68
CA ARG A 38 13.92 5.55 14.36
C ARG A 38 12.57 5.55 13.64
N GLN A 39 12.60 5.65 12.32
CA GLN A 39 11.45 5.60 11.43
C GLN A 39 11.22 4.18 10.89
N PRO A 40 10.00 3.84 10.44
CA PRO A 40 9.77 2.61 9.68
C PRO A 40 10.68 2.54 8.46
N VAL A 41 11.26 1.38 8.23
CA VAL A 41 12.26 1.16 7.17
C VAL A 41 11.73 1.56 5.80
N VAL A 42 10.46 1.23 5.51
CA VAL A 42 9.80 1.56 4.25
C VAL A 42 9.73 3.07 3.98
N ILE A 43 9.64 3.91 5.01
CA ILE A 43 9.64 5.38 4.84
C ILE A 43 11.00 5.84 4.32
N GLY A 44 12.10 5.31 4.87
CA GLY A 44 13.42 5.61 4.34
C GLY A 44 13.61 5.16 2.90
N GLU A 45 13.11 3.97 2.54
CA GLU A 45 13.12 3.46 1.17
C GLU A 45 12.38 4.41 0.22
N ILE A 46 11.17 4.87 0.59
CA ILE A 46 10.36 5.80 -0.21
C ILE A 46 11.02 7.18 -0.31
N VAL A 47 11.42 7.76 0.83
CA VAL A 47 11.98 9.12 0.87
C VAL A 47 13.31 9.19 0.10
N VAL A 48 14.21 8.22 0.32
CA VAL A 48 15.49 8.20 -0.40
C VAL A 48 15.26 7.92 -1.90
N GLY A 49 14.29 7.05 -2.25
CA GLY A 49 13.87 6.86 -3.63
C GLY A 49 13.31 8.14 -4.26
N LEU A 50 12.42 8.84 -3.53
CA LEU A 50 11.83 10.10 -3.95
C LEU A 50 12.89 11.19 -4.21
N LEU A 51 13.90 11.26 -3.36
CA LEU A 51 14.98 12.27 -3.46
C LEU A 51 16.07 11.86 -4.46
N SER A 52 16.23 10.57 -4.78
CA SER A 52 17.33 10.09 -5.61
C SER A 52 17.31 10.70 -7.02
N GLY A 53 16.14 10.78 -7.68
CA GLY A 53 16.00 11.41 -8.99
C GLY A 53 16.39 12.89 -8.98
N PRO A 54 15.72 13.74 -8.18
CA PRO A 54 16.08 15.16 -8.03
C PRO A 54 17.56 15.40 -7.64
N VAL A 55 18.10 14.59 -6.73
CA VAL A 55 19.50 14.72 -6.28
C VAL A 55 20.47 14.40 -7.43
N VAL A 56 20.23 13.32 -8.18
CA VAL A 56 21.08 12.99 -9.35
C VAL A 56 20.98 14.08 -10.39
N ILE A 57 19.80 14.61 -10.68
CA ILE A 57 19.62 15.72 -11.65
C ILE A 57 20.35 16.97 -11.17
N ALA A 58 20.26 17.32 -9.88
CA ALA A 58 20.90 18.52 -9.34
C ALA A 58 22.44 18.43 -9.30
N LEU A 59 23.01 17.24 -9.06
CA LEU A 59 24.45 17.04 -8.94
C LEU A 59 25.14 16.74 -10.28
N PHE A 60 24.48 15.97 -11.15
CA PHE A 60 25.11 15.39 -12.34
C PHE A 60 24.39 15.73 -13.64
N GLY A 61 23.25 16.42 -13.57
CA GLY A 61 22.43 16.76 -14.74
C GLY A 61 21.44 15.65 -15.15
N ARG A 62 20.47 16.04 -15.97
CA ARG A 62 19.39 15.15 -16.43
C ARG A 62 19.91 14.05 -17.35
N ASP A 63 20.86 14.40 -18.21
CA ASP A 63 21.46 13.45 -19.18
C ASP A 63 22.13 12.26 -18.48
N THR A 64 22.70 12.47 -17.30
CA THR A 64 23.31 11.40 -16.49
C THR A 64 22.24 10.45 -15.93
N LEU A 65 21.10 10.97 -15.51
CA LEU A 65 19.98 10.13 -15.05
C LEU A 65 19.40 9.30 -16.20
N ASP A 66 19.19 9.93 -17.36
CA ASP A 66 18.64 9.27 -18.54
C ASP A 66 19.62 8.22 -19.12
N ALA A 67 20.92 8.46 -19.02
CA ALA A 67 21.95 7.48 -19.38
C ALA A 67 22.03 6.30 -18.39
N ALA A 68 21.90 6.58 -17.09
CA ALA A 68 21.93 5.55 -16.04
C ALA A 68 20.66 4.70 -16.02
N LEU A 69 19.50 5.30 -16.30
CA LEU A 69 18.20 4.65 -16.30
C LEU A 69 17.42 4.98 -17.60
N PRO A 70 17.88 4.47 -18.76
CA PRO A 70 17.13 4.60 -20.00
C PRO A 70 15.72 4.04 -19.83
N GLY A 71 14.72 4.68 -20.45
CA GLY A 71 13.30 4.31 -20.33
C GLY A 71 13.05 2.79 -20.40
N PRO A 72 13.54 2.07 -21.44
CA PRO A 72 13.33 0.61 -21.54
C PRO A 72 13.95 -0.20 -20.39
N VAL A 73 15.13 0.21 -19.86
CA VAL A 73 15.77 -0.43 -18.70
C VAL A 73 14.95 -0.16 -17.45
N PHE A 74 14.50 1.08 -17.27
CA PHE A 74 13.67 1.48 -16.13
C PHE A 74 12.34 0.73 -16.10
N ASP A 75 11.68 0.54 -17.24
CA ASP A 75 10.42 -0.22 -17.33
C ASP A 75 10.60 -1.70 -16.92
N VAL A 76 11.70 -2.33 -17.33
CA VAL A 76 12.01 -3.71 -16.91
C VAL A 76 12.29 -3.76 -15.41
N VAL A 77 13.04 -2.82 -14.85
CA VAL A 77 13.30 -2.76 -13.40
C VAL A 77 12.02 -2.51 -12.61
N LYS A 78 11.15 -1.64 -13.11
CA LYS A 78 9.82 -1.38 -12.55
C LYS A 78 8.97 -2.66 -12.50
N LEU A 79 8.97 -3.42 -13.60
CA LEU A 79 8.25 -4.70 -13.68
C LEU A 79 8.80 -5.73 -12.68
N ILE A 80 10.13 -5.86 -12.56
CA ILE A 80 10.78 -6.76 -11.59
C ILE A 80 10.44 -6.34 -10.16
N ALA A 81 10.51 -5.06 -9.86
CA ALA A 81 10.19 -4.50 -8.55
C ALA A 81 8.72 -4.74 -8.17
N GLN A 82 7.81 -4.55 -9.13
CA GLN A 82 6.38 -4.81 -8.96
C GLN A 82 6.10 -6.30 -8.75
N ALA A 83 6.75 -7.18 -9.52
CA ALA A 83 6.67 -8.61 -9.32
C ALA A 83 7.13 -9.01 -7.90
N GLY A 84 8.21 -8.41 -7.39
CA GLY A 84 8.65 -8.59 -6.03
C GLY A 84 7.58 -8.22 -4.98
N LEU A 85 6.92 -7.09 -5.16
CA LEU A 85 5.82 -6.67 -4.28
C LEU A 85 4.64 -7.66 -4.32
N VAL A 86 4.21 -8.08 -5.52
CA VAL A 86 3.13 -9.06 -5.71
C VAL A 86 3.43 -10.35 -4.94
N LEU A 87 4.62 -10.92 -5.13
CA LEU A 87 5.04 -12.15 -4.46
C LEU A 87 5.07 -11.98 -2.92
N PHE A 88 5.53 -10.83 -2.43
CA PHE A 88 5.52 -10.51 -0.99
C PHE A 88 4.08 -10.48 -0.43
N LEU A 89 3.16 -9.82 -1.15
CA LEU A 89 1.78 -9.65 -0.72
C LEU A 89 0.98 -10.96 -0.75
N VAL A 90 1.28 -11.90 -1.65
CA VAL A 90 0.69 -13.25 -1.64
C VAL A 90 0.90 -13.94 -0.30
N GLY A 91 2.14 -13.96 0.20
CA GLY A 91 2.46 -14.56 1.50
C GLY A 91 1.77 -13.86 2.65
N LEU A 92 1.73 -12.53 2.61
CA LEU A 92 1.07 -11.74 3.63
C LEU A 92 -0.45 -11.97 3.65
N ALA A 93 -1.11 -11.95 2.50
CA ALA A 93 -2.55 -12.21 2.39
C ALA A 93 -2.90 -13.66 2.82
N HIS A 94 -2.01 -14.62 2.56
CA HIS A 94 -2.18 -15.98 3.07
C HIS A 94 -2.22 -16.01 4.60
N THR A 95 -1.43 -15.18 5.30
CA THR A 95 -1.45 -15.14 6.78
C THR A 95 -2.74 -14.54 7.37
N LEU A 96 -3.51 -13.75 6.61
CA LEU A 96 -4.75 -13.14 7.07
C LEU A 96 -5.86 -14.15 7.41
N GLY A 97 -5.83 -15.30 6.82
CA GLY A 97 -6.84 -16.34 7.06
C GLY A 97 -6.40 -17.40 8.08
N ALA A 98 -5.19 -17.32 8.60
CA ALA A 98 -4.64 -18.31 9.56
C ALA A 98 -5.09 -18.08 11.02
N ALA A 99 -5.89 -17.04 11.31
CA ALA A 99 -6.30 -16.67 12.65
C ALA A 99 -7.61 -17.37 13.06
N ASP A 100 -7.58 -18.69 13.23
CA ASP A 100 -8.75 -19.49 13.65
C ASP A 100 -9.09 -19.40 15.15
N SER A 101 -8.33 -18.64 15.95
CA SER A 101 -8.59 -18.51 17.40
C SER A 101 -8.68 -17.05 17.88
N GLY A 102 -9.46 -16.22 17.20
CA GLY A 102 -9.66 -14.81 17.54
C GLY A 102 -9.57 -13.87 16.36
N GLY A 103 -9.62 -14.40 15.15
CA GLY A 103 -9.65 -13.65 13.90
C GLY A 103 -10.77 -12.62 13.85
N PRO A 104 -10.67 -11.58 13.03
CA PRO A 104 -11.71 -10.57 12.94
C PRO A 104 -13.02 -11.25 12.52
N ARG A 105 -14.03 -11.19 13.38
CA ARG A 105 -15.39 -11.52 12.94
C ARG A 105 -15.65 -10.69 11.68
N ARG A 106 -16.19 -11.28 10.61
CA ARG A 106 -16.42 -10.60 9.32
C ARG A 106 -17.07 -9.22 9.50
N GLY A 107 -18.00 -9.07 10.44
CA GLY A 107 -18.58 -7.79 10.81
C GLY A 107 -17.58 -6.79 11.38
N GLY A 108 -16.60 -7.22 12.18
CA GLY A 108 -15.59 -6.33 12.76
C GLY A 108 -14.65 -5.70 11.71
N THR A 109 -14.28 -6.43 10.67
CA THR A 109 -13.48 -5.91 9.57
C THR A 109 -14.23 -4.86 8.74
N LEU A 110 -15.51 -5.10 8.47
CA LEU A 110 -16.36 -4.14 7.74
C LEU A 110 -16.54 -2.84 8.52
N TRP A 111 -16.74 -2.90 9.85
CA TRP A 111 -16.79 -1.69 10.66
C TRP A 111 -15.49 -0.88 10.61
N VAL A 112 -14.33 -1.55 10.61
CA VAL A 112 -13.03 -0.87 10.46
C VAL A 112 -12.90 -0.29 9.06
N ALA A 113 -13.26 -1.04 8.02
CA ALA A 113 -13.21 -0.55 6.65
C ALA A 113 -14.10 0.69 6.46
N THR A 114 -15.36 0.63 6.93
CA THR A 114 -16.28 1.77 6.86
C THR A 114 -15.77 2.96 7.68
N GLY A 115 -15.29 2.73 8.90
CA GLY A 115 -14.72 3.77 9.76
C GLY A 115 -13.45 4.41 9.17
N ALA A 116 -12.62 3.64 8.46
CA ALA A 116 -11.41 4.17 7.84
C ALA A 116 -11.62 4.64 6.38
N LEU A 117 -12.83 4.52 5.83
CA LEU A 117 -13.22 5.02 4.51
C LEU A 117 -14.08 6.28 4.62
N VAL A 118 -15.21 6.21 5.35
CA VAL A 118 -16.24 7.27 5.36
C VAL A 118 -15.74 8.57 6.00
N PRO A 119 -15.21 8.60 7.25
CA PRO A 119 -14.70 9.83 7.82
C PRO A 119 -13.60 10.50 6.99
N PRO A 120 -12.61 9.79 6.41
CA PRO A 120 -11.66 10.40 5.50
C PRO A 120 -12.27 10.93 4.20
N LEU A 121 -13.29 10.26 3.64
CA LEU A 121 -14.07 10.82 2.52
C LEU A 121 -14.71 12.16 2.91
N LEU A 122 -15.33 12.24 4.09
CA LEU A 122 -15.94 13.48 4.59
C LEU A 122 -14.90 14.57 4.83
N THR A 123 -13.73 14.25 5.40
CA THR A 123 -12.65 15.23 5.54
C THR A 123 -12.06 15.64 4.19
N GLY A 124 -12.08 14.76 3.19
CA GLY A 124 -11.71 15.08 1.82
C GLY A 124 -12.72 16.01 1.12
N LEU A 125 -14.02 15.79 1.35
CA LEU A 125 -15.08 16.72 0.91
C LEU A 125 -14.88 18.10 1.58
N LEU A 126 -14.53 18.13 2.86
CA LEU A 126 -14.24 19.37 3.57
C LEU A 126 -13.01 20.07 2.98
N LEU A 127 -11.94 19.33 2.67
CA LEU A 127 -10.75 19.89 2.01
C LEU A 127 -11.09 20.50 0.65
N ALA A 128 -11.86 19.78 -0.18
CA ALA A 128 -12.35 20.29 -1.45
C ALA A 128 -13.19 21.55 -1.26
N GLY A 129 -14.08 21.58 -0.26
CA GLY A 129 -14.87 22.75 0.11
C GLY A 129 -14.01 23.96 0.55
N LEU A 130 -12.92 23.72 1.29
CA LEU A 130 -11.97 24.77 1.66
C LEU A 130 -11.24 25.35 0.44
N VAL A 131 -10.86 24.50 -0.54
CA VAL A 131 -10.26 24.97 -1.79
C VAL A 131 -11.26 25.82 -2.59
N LEU A 132 -12.51 25.39 -2.67
CA LEU A 132 -13.57 26.16 -3.35
C LEU A 132 -13.87 27.50 -2.64
N ALA A 133 -13.82 27.55 -1.31
CA ALA A 133 -14.07 28.74 -0.53
C ALA A 133 -12.89 29.73 -0.49
N SER A 134 -11.69 29.28 -0.85
CA SER A 134 -10.48 30.10 -0.83
C SER A 134 -10.22 30.85 -2.14
N ASP A 135 -11.05 30.68 -3.15
CA ASP A 135 -10.88 31.21 -4.50
C ASP A 135 -9.50 30.92 -5.12
N ASP A 136 -8.83 29.87 -4.63
CA ASP A 136 -7.53 29.41 -5.14
C ASP A 136 -7.71 28.66 -6.46
N THR A 137 -7.75 29.42 -7.56
CA THR A 137 -7.92 28.87 -8.90
C THR A 137 -6.77 27.97 -9.30
N ALA A 138 -5.56 28.21 -8.80
CA ALA A 138 -4.39 27.36 -9.07
C ALA A 138 -4.55 25.97 -8.44
N ALA A 139 -5.10 25.88 -7.22
CA ALA A 139 -5.40 24.61 -6.58
C ALA A 139 -6.66 23.92 -7.14
N ARG A 140 -7.67 24.72 -7.57
CA ARG A 140 -8.95 24.21 -8.05
C ARG A 140 -8.88 23.65 -9.48
N GLY A 141 -8.23 24.37 -10.41
CA GLY A 141 -8.24 24.06 -11.84
C GLY A 141 -9.64 24.12 -12.48
N ASP A 142 -9.75 23.59 -13.71
CA ASP A 142 -10.95 23.72 -14.56
C ASP A 142 -11.80 22.44 -14.62
N ALA A 143 -11.43 21.38 -13.91
CA ALA A 143 -12.15 20.10 -13.94
C ALA A 143 -13.62 20.23 -13.49
N PRO A 144 -14.54 19.37 -13.98
CA PRO A 144 -15.92 19.32 -13.51
C PRO A 144 -15.98 19.18 -11.99
N LEU A 145 -16.83 20.01 -11.34
CA LEU A 145 -16.92 20.06 -9.88
C LEU A 145 -17.11 18.69 -9.22
N PRO A 146 -18.02 17.81 -9.67
CA PRO A 146 -18.20 16.50 -9.06
C PRO A 146 -16.96 15.61 -9.17
N ALA A 147 -16.22 15.67 -10.27
CA ALA A 147 -14.99 14.92 -10.48
C ALA A 147 -13.89 15.38 -9.52
N PHE A 148 -13.67 16.70 -9.42
CA PHE A 148 -12.71 17.30 -8.51
C PHE A 148 -12.99 16.92 -7.04
N VAL A 149 -14.22 17.17 -6.58
CA VAL A 149 -14.64 16.92 -5.21
C VAL A 149 -14.49 15.45 -4.84
N LEU A 150 -14.95 14.54 -5.73
CA LEU A 150 -14.83 13.10 -5.50
C LEU A 150 -13.36 12.65 -5.54
N MET A 151 -12.55 13.17 -6.46
CA MET A 151 -11.12 12.80 -6.57
C MET A 151 -10.35 13.19 -5.30
N VAL A 152 -10.56 14.41 -4.77
CA VAL A 152 -9.96 14.84 -3.50
C VAL A 152 -10.41 13.95 -2.34
N ALA A 153 -11.72 13.67 -2.25
CA ALA A 153 -12.27 12.81 -1.21
C ALA A 153 -11.69 11.39 -1.25
N VAL A 154 -11.59 10.79 -2.43
CA VAL A 154 -11.02 9.46 -2.65
C VAL A 154 -9.53 9.46 -2.28
N SER A 155 -8.76 10.44 -2.72
CA SER A 155 -7.34 10.58 -2.39
C SER A 155 -7.12 10.65 -0.87
N MET A 156 -8.00 11.35 -0.14
CA MET A 156 -7.96 11.43 1.32
C MET A 156 -8.37 10.12 2.02
N SER A 157 -9.05 9.21 1.34
CA SER A 157 -9.64 8.00 1.95
C SER A 157 -8.85 6.71 1.70
N ILE A 158 -8.00 6.65 0.69
CA ILE A 158 -7.22 5.46 0.34
C ILE A 158 -6.19 5.13 1.45
N THR A 159 -5.91 3.84 1.61
CA THR A 159 -4.91 3.31 2.55
C THR A 159 -3.89 2.50 1.77
N ALA A 160 -2.59 2.77 1.98
CA ALA A 160 -1.54 2.07 1.26
C ALA A 160 -1.30 0.66 1.83
N VAL A 161 -1.96 -0.34 1.27
CA VAL A 161 -1.77 -1.76 1.64
C VAL A 161 -0.30 -2.18 1.61
N PRO A 162 0.49 -1.90 0.55
CA PRO A 162 1.90 -2.30 0.50
C PRO A 162 2.75 -1.72 1.62
N VAL A 163 2.57 -0.44 1.92
CA VAL A 163 3.35 0.27 2.95
C VAL A 163 2.98 -0.26 4.34
N MET A 164 1.68 -0.40 4.64
CA MET A 164 1.21 -0.98 5.89
C MET A 164 1.70 -2.43 6.05
N ALA A 165 1.62 -3.23 5.00
CA ALA A 165 2.12 -4.59 4.95
C ALA A 165 3.59 -4.67 5.35
N ARG A 166 4.40 -3.77 4.81
CA ARG A 166 5.82 -3.68 5.12
C ARG A 166 6.08 -3.27 6.57
N ILE A 167 5.39 -2.26 7.07
CA ILE A 167 5.48 -1.82 8.47
C ILE A 167 5.11 -2.98 9.43
N LEU A 168 4.05 -3.71 9.12
CA LEU A 168 3.63 -4.87 9.90
C LEU A 168 4.68 -5.99 9.90
N ALA A 169 5.29 -6.26 8.74
CA ALA A 169 6.36 -7.26 8.62
C ALA A 169 7.61 -6.85 9.41
N ASP A 170 8.07 -5.60 9.27
CA ASP A 170 9.25 -5.07 9.93
C ASP A 170 9.09 -5.02 11.48
N ARG A 171 7.85 -4.87 11.96
CA ARG A 171 7.53 -4.87 13.41
C ARG A 171 7.09 -6.22 13.97
N GLY A 172 7.05 -7.27 13.16
CA GLY A 172 6.57 -8.59 13.58
C GLY A 172 5.08 -8.61 13.97
N MET A 173 4.29 -7.65 13.47
CA MET A 173 2.87 -7.47 13.82
C MET A 173 1.90 -8.13 12.81
N THR A 174 2.38 -8.81 11.80
CA THR A 174 1.55 -9.44 10.75
C THR A 174 0.50 -10.39 11.27
N ARG A 175 0.82 -11.13 12.35
CA ARG A 175 -0.10 -12.08 13.02
C ARG A 175 -0.86 -11.46 14.20
N SER A 176 -0.63 -10.20 14.53
CA SER A 176 -1.34 -9.53 15.63
C SER A 176 -2.79 -9.22 15.25
N ALA A 177 -3.69 -9.20 16.23
CA ALA A 177 -5.10 -8.87 16.01
C ALA A 177 -5.28 -7.48 15.36
N ALA A 178 -4.45 -6.50 15.73
CA ALA A 178 -4.46 -5.17 15.12
C ALA A 178 -4.00 -5.21 13.66
N GLY A 179 -2.87 -5.89 13.38
CA GLY A 179 -2.31 -5.99 12.04
C GLY A 179 -3.24 -6.69 11.06
N GLN A 180 -3.79 -7.84 11.46
CA GLN A 180 -4.74 -8.58 10.62
C GLN A 180 -6.03 -7.81 10.35
N THR A 181 -6.59 -7.16 11.39
CA THR A 181 -7.80 -6.36 11.22
C THR A 181 -7.54 -5.15 10.31
N ALA A 182 -6.42 -4.46 10.50
CA ALA A 182 -6.05 -3.31 9.69
C ALA A 182 -5.81 -3.71 8.23
N LEU A 183 -5.05 -4.78 8.00
CA LEU A 183 -4.73 -5.23 6.64
C LEU A 183 -5.96 -5.75 5.89
N ALA A 184 -6.82 -6.53 6.56
CA ALA A 184 -8.08 -6.99 5.96
C ALA A 184 -9.02 -5.82 5.61
N ALA A 185 -9.13 -4.81 6.49
CA ALA A 185 -9.91 -3.61 6.22
C ALA A 185 -9.31 -2.79 5.07
N ALA A 186 -7.97 -2.67 5.01
CA ALA A 186 -7.29 -1.95 3.94
C ALA A 186 -7.51 -2.58 2.56
N LEU A 187 -7.55 -3.91 2.45
CA LEU A 187 -7.89 -4.59 1.20
C LEU A 187 -9.31 -4.29 0.71
N VAL A 188 -10.28 -4.19 1.65
CA VAL A 188 -11.64 -3.77 1.31
C VAL A 188 -11.66 -2.32 0.84
N ILE A 189 -10.94 -1.43 1.54
CA ILE A 189 -10.83 -0.02 1.18
C ILE A 189 -10.14 0.14 -0.18
N ASP A 190 -9.12 -0.67 -0.48
CA ASP A 190 -8.42 -0.65 -1.78
C ASP A 190 -9.41 -0.96 -2.92
N ALA A 191 -10.17 -2.05 -2.81
CA ALA A 191 -11.17 -2.41 -3.81
C ALA A 191 -12.23 -1.30 -4.01
N VAL A 192 -12.79 -0.77 -2.92
CA VAL A 192 -13.80 0.31 -2.98
C VAL A 192 -13.17 1.61 -3.49
N GLY A 193 -11.95 1.93 -3.04
CA GLY A 193 -11.21 3.13 -3.45
C GLY A 193 -10.98 3.18 -4.95
N TRP A 194 -10.66 2.03 -5.57
CA TRP A 194 -10.49 1.94 -7.03
C TRP A 194 -11.81 2.14 -7.79
N LEU A 195 -12.93 1.62 -7.29
CA LEU A 195 -14.25 1.91 -7.88
C LEU A 195 -14.59 3.41 -7.80
N LEU A 196 -14.32 4.04 -6.65
CA LEU A 196 -14.55 5.47 -6.46
C LEU A 196 -13.61 6.33 -7.33
N LEU A 197 -12.34 5.91 -7.47
CA LEU A 197 -11.39 6.56 -8.38
C LEU A 197 -11.87 6.51 -9.82
N THR A 198 -12.29 5.32 -10.29
CA THR A 198 -12.82 5.16 -11.65
C THR A 198 -14.07 5.99 -11.84
N LEU A 199 -14.94 6.09 -10.83
CA LEU A 199 -16.10 6.97 -10.86
C LEU A 199 -15.69 8.44 -10.97
N ALA A 200 -14.69 8.90 -10.23
CA ALA A 200 -14.19 10.27 -10.29
C ALA A 200 -13.65 10.61 -11.70
N ILE A 201 -12.85 9.69 -12.29
CA ILE A 201 -12.32 9.85 -13.66
C ILE A 201 -13.47 9.85 -14.67
N SER A 202 -14.44 8.95 -14.53
CA SER A 202 -15.62 8.85 -15.40
C SER A 202 -16.48 10.11 -15.36
N LEU A 203 -16.65 10.72 -14.18
CA LEU A 203 -17.34 12.01 -14.04
C LEU A 203 -16.56 13.15 -14.71
N GLY A 204 -15.23 13.08 -14.73
CA GLY A 204 -14.39 14.01 -15.49
C GLY A 204 -14.51 13.84 -17.00
N ALA A 205 -14.61 12.59 -17.47
CA ALA A 205 -14.74 12.24 -18.89
C ALA A 205 -16.18 12.29 -19.42
N GLY A 206 -17.19 12.40 -18.55
CA GLY A 206 -18.60 12.42 -18.93
C GLY A 206 -19.18 11.05 -19.34
N SER A 207 -18.52 9.91 -19.01
CA SER A 207 -19.01 8.56 -19.30
C SER A 207 -18.89 7.64 -18.08
N LEU A 208 -19.78 6.66 -17.94
CA LEU A 208 -19.75 5.67 -16.85
C LEU A 208 -19.15 4.30 -17.26
N ASP A 209 -18.66 4.18 -18.47
CA ASP A 209 -18.11 2.91 -18.99
C ASP A 209 -16.96 2.37 -18.14
N GLY A 210 -16.12 3.25 -17.61
CA GLY A 210 -15.03 2.88 -16.72
C GLY A 210 -15.49 2.20 -15.43
N VAL A 211 -16.63 2.60 -14.87
CA VAL A 211 -17.19 1.99 -13.65
C VAL A 211 -17.64 0.56 -13.91
N LEU A 212 -18.37 0.34 -15.02
CA LEU A 212 -18.81 -1.01 -15.42
C LEU A 212 -17.61 -1.92 -15.66
N HIS A 213 -16.57 -1.41 -16.31
CA HIS A 213 -15.33 -2.14 -16.52
C HIS A 213 -14.66 -2.55 -15.20
N SER A 214 -14.58 -1.64 -14.21
CA SER A 214 -14.00 -1.92 -12.89
C SER A 214 -14.79 -2.94 -12.08
N VAL A 215 -16.13 -2.92 -12.15
CA VAL A 215 -16.98 -3.95 -11.54
C VAL A 215 -16.72 -5.31 -12.19
N GLY A 216 -16.63 -5.35 -13.53
CA GLY A 216 -16.26 -6.55 -14.29
C GLY A 216 -14.88 -7.09 -13.88
N ALA A 217 -13.90 -6.21 -13.70
CA ALA A 217 -12.56 -6.57 -13.25
C ALA A 217 -12.55 -7.19 -11.84
N LEU A 218 -13.33 -6.65 -10.90
CA LEU A 218 -13.48 -7.24 -9.57
C LEU A 218 -14.15 -8.62 -9.62
N ALA A 219 -15.19 -8.78 -10.45
CA ALA A 219 -15.84 -10.08 -10.66
C ALA A 219 -14.85 -11.09 -11.26
N PHE A 220 -14.07 -10.68 -12.26
CA PHE A 220 -13.00 -11.50 -12.84
C PHE A 220 -11.96 -11.92 -11.80
N GLY A 221 -11.49 -11.00 -10.96
CA GLY A 221 -10.56 -11.29 -9.88
C GLY A 221 -11.12 -12.32 -8.88
N ALA A 222 -12.39 -12.21 -8.54
CA ALA A 222 -13.08 -13.17 -7.66
C ALA A 222 -13.15 -14.58 -8.33
N VAL A 223 -13.47 -14.63 -9.62
CA VAL A 223 -13.47 -15.90 -10.39
C VAL A 223 -12.07 -16.52 -10.44
N CYS A 224 -11.03 -15.72 -10.69
CA CYS A 224 -9.64 -16.18 -10.65
C CYS A 224 -9.26 -16.73 -9.27
N ALA A 225 -9.65 -16.05 -8.19
CA ALA A 225 -9.39 -16.53 -6.83
C ALA A 225 -10.09 -17.86 -6.53
N LEU A 226 -11.34 -18.02 -6.98
CA LEU A 226 -12.07 -19.27 -6.85
C LEU A 226 -11.43 -20.40 -7.68
N ALA A 227 -11.01 -20.12 -8.91
CA ALA A 227 -10.30 -21.07 -9.78
C ALA A 227 -8.98 -21.52 -9.15
N VAL A 228 -8.17 -20.59 -8.64
CA VAL A 228 -6.93 -20.87 -7.90
C VAL A 228 -7.23 -21.74 -6.67
N ARG A 229 -8.22 -21.36 -5.87
CA ARG A 229 -8.62 -22.13 -4.68
C ARG A 229 -9.03 -23.57 -5.04
N HIS A 230 -9.81 -23.74 -6.09
CA HIS A 230 -10.25 -25.06 -6.55
C HIS A 230 -9.08 -25.89 -7.10
N GLY A 231 -8.26 -25.28 -7.96
CA GLY A 231 -7.07 -25.93 -8.53
C GLY A 231 -6.09 -26.40 -7.45
N LEU A 232 -5.79 -25.57 -6.44
CA LEU A 232 -4.89 -25.91 -5.34
C LEU A 232 -5.45 -27.00 -4.38
N ARG A 233 -6.76 -27.27 -4.40
CA ARG A 233 -7.40 -28.34 -3.62
C ARG A 233 -7.35 -29.69 -4.32
N THR A 234 -7.02 -29.76 -5.60
CA THR A 234 -6.94 -31.03 -6.35
C THR A 234 -5.86 -31.94 -5.77
N ARG A 235 -6.07 -33.25 -5.92
CA ARG A 235 -5.09 -34.26 -5.50
C ARG A 235 -3.76 -34.10 -6.24
N ALA A 236 -3.81 -33.79 -7.54
CA ALA A 236 -2.63 -33.56 -8.38
C ALA A 236 -1.78 -32.37 -7.85
N ALA A 237 -2.40 -31.24 -7.59
CA ALA A 237 -1.70 -30.05 -7.07
C ALA A 237 -1.07 -30.31 -5.69
N ARG A 238 -1.79 -30.99 -4.78
CA ARG A 238 -1.28 -31.36 -3.45
C ARG A 238 -0.11 -32.35 -3.55
N SER A 239 -0.19 -33.35 -4.41
CA SER A 239 0.90 -34.31 -4.62
C SER A 239 2.12 -33.66 -5.26
N LEU A 240 1.93 -32.74 -6.22
CA LEU A 240 3.02 -31.94 -6.79
C LEU A 240 3.73 -31.11 -5.73
N CYS A 241 2.97 -30.43 -4.89
CA CYS A 241 3.55 -29.61 -3.81
C CYS A 241 4.30 -30.44 -2.77
N ALA A 242 3.80 -31.63 -2.45
CA ALA A 242 4.45 -32.55 -1.52
C ALA A 242 5.76 -33.15 -2.10
N ARG A 243 5.77 -33.51 -3.38
CA ARG A 243 6.93 -34.13 -4.05
C ARG A 243 7.97 -33.10 -4.53
N LEU A 244 7.51 -31.97 -5.06
CA LEU A 244 8.34 -30.95 -5.72
C LEU A 244 7.98 -29.53 -5.18
N PRO A 245 8.32 -29.20 -3.91
CA PRO A 245 7.91 -27.95 -3.30
C PRO A 245 8.50 -26.70 -3.98
N ARG A 246 9.68 -26.81 -4.59
CA ARG A 246 10.29 -25.71 -5.37
C ARG A 246 9.51 -25.41 -6.64
N THR A 247 9.14 -26.44 -7.39
CA THR A 247 8.32 -26.30 -8.61
C THR A 247 6.93 -25.75 -8.27
N ALA A 248 6.33 -26.23 -7.19
CA ALA A 248 5.05 -25.71 -6.71
C ALA A 248 5.13 -24.22 -6.31
N ALA A 249 6.25 -23.78 -5.70
CA ALA A 249 6.48 -22.38 -5.39
C ALA A 249 6.60 -21.51 -6.66
N VAL A 250 7.35 -21.99 -7.67
CA VAL A 250 7.50 -21.27 -8.96
C VAL A 250 6.15 -21.15 -9.66
N LEU A 251 5.38 -22.24 -9.75
CA LEU A 251 4.05 -22.22 -10.37
C LEU A 251 3.08 -21.32 -9.60
N LEU A 252 3.09 -21.36 -8.28
CA LEU A 252 2.27 -20.46 -7.45
C LEU A 252 2.64 -18.99 -7.68
N GLY A 253 3.93 -18.68 -7.74
CA GLY A 253 4.42 -17.34 -8.06
C GLY A 253 4.00 -16.89 -9.45
N ALA A 254 4.13 -17.78 -10.46
CA ALA A 254 3.71 -17.49 -11.83
C ALA A 254 2.20 -17.22 -11.94
N VAL A 255 1.37 -18.04 -11.28
CA VAL A 255 -0.09 -17.81 -11.22
C VAL A 255 -0.42 -16.50 -10.53
N ALA A 256 0.27 -16.17 -9.43
CA ALA A 256 0.05 -14.92 -8.71
C ALA A 256 0.41 -13.70 -9.57
N LEU A 257 1.54 -13.76 -10.28
CA LEU A 257 1.95 -12.70 -11.22
C LEU A 257 0.98 -12.57 -12.39
N ALA A 258 0.51 -13.69 -12.95
CA ALA A 258 -0.46 -13.67 -14.05
C ALA A 258 -1.78 -13.03 -13.63
N VAL A 259 -2.32 -13.40 -12.46
CA VAL A 259 -3.55 -12.79 -11.93
C VAL A 259 -3.35 -11.32 -11.59
N ALA A 260 -2.21 -10.96 -10.97
CA ALA A 260 -1.89 -9.57 -10.65
C ALA A 260 -1.79 -8.71 -11.92
N LEU A 261 -1.10 -9.20 -12.96
CA LEU A 261 -0.98 -8.53 -14.25
C LEU A 261 -2.33 -8.40 -14.96
N ALA A 262 -3.16 -9.46 -14.96
CA ALA A 262 -4.49 -9.42 -15.52
C ALA A 262 -5.37 -8.36 -14.82
N MET A 263 -5.33 -8.29 -13.48
CA MET A 263 -6.06 -7.26 -12.72
C MET A 263 -5.58 -5.85 -13.08
N GLU A 264 -4.28 -5.66 -13.28
CA GLU A 264 -3.71 -4.38 -13.69
C GLU A 264 -4.13 -3.98 -15.09
N HIS A 265 -4.12 -4.90 -16.05
CA HIS A 265 -4.64 -4.66 -17.40
C HIS A 265 -6.13 -4.34 -17.44
N LEU A 266 -6.88 -4.84 -16.47
CA LEU A 266 -8.29 -4.50 -16.27
C LEU A 266 -8.51 -3.21 -15.47
N GLY A 267 -7.46 -2.39 -15.28
CA GLY A 267 -7.55 -1.10 -14.60
C GLY A 267 -7.67 -1.17 -13.07
N MET A 268 -7.40 -2.35 -12.48
CA MET A 268 -7.32 -2.52 -11.03
C MET A 268 -5.86 -2.56 -10.55
N THR A 269 -5.61 -2.79 -9.25
CA THR A 269 -4.22 -2.92 -8.79
C THR A 269 -3.70 -4.36 -8.85
N ALA A 270 -2.42 -4.52 -9.18
CA ALA A 270 -1.68 -5.76 -9.00
C ALA A 270 -1.71 -6.25 -7.53
N VAL A 271 -1.78 -5.31 -6.58
CA VAL A 271 -1.90 -5.56 -5.13
C VAL A 271 -3.16 -6.36 -4.81
N LEU A 272 -4.30 -5.98 -5.39
CA LEU A 272 -5.57 -6.68 -5.20
C LEU A 272 -5.51 -8.10 -5.79
N GLY A 273 -4.95 -8.26 -6.98
CA GLY A 273 -4.72 -9.58 -7.58
C GLY A 273 -3.87 -10.49 -6.70
N ALA A 274 -2.74 -9.99 -6.20
CA ALA A 274 -1.87 -10.69 -5.27
C ALA A 274 -2.60 -11.12 -3.97
N ALA A 275 -3.40 -10.20 -3.41
CA ALA A 275 -4.17 -10.46 -2.19
C ALA A 275 -5.23 -11.55 -2.43
N LEU A 276 -5.96 -11.49 -3.53
CA LEU A 276 -6.96 -12.49 -3.90
C LEU A 276 -6.35 -13.89 -4.04
N VAL A 277 -5.20 -14.01 -4.71
CA VAL A 277 -4.48 -15.28 -4.81
C VAL A 277 -4.01 -15.76 -3.44
N GLY A 278 -3.40 -14.90 -2.62
CA GLY A 278 -2.93 -15.25 -1.29
C GLY A 278 -4.06 -15.74 -0.36
N LEU A 279 -5.22 -15.09 -0.42
CA LEU A 279 -6.43 -15.50 0.31
C LEU A 279 -7.03 -16.81 -0.21
N ALA A 280 -6.85 -17.13 -1.50
CA ALA A 280 -7.37 -18.33 -2.13
C ALA A 280 -6.59 -19.60 -1.75
N ILE A 281 -5.32 -19.46 -1.33
CA ILE A 281 -4.46 -20.61 -0.99
C ILE A 281 -5.08 -21.40 0.19
N PRO A 282 -5.30 -22.73 0.03
CA PRO A 282 -5.86 -23.57 1.10
C PRO A 282 -4.95 -23.58 2.33
N ARG A 283 -5.57 -23.60 3.51
CA ARG A 283 -4.93 -23.63 4.83
C ARG A 283 -5.36 -24.89 5.56
N GLY A 284 -4.61 -25.28 6.57
CA GLY A 284 -4.88 -26.43 7.42
C GLY A 284 -3.61 -27.19 7.77
N THR A 285 -3.69 -28.06 8.77
CA THR A 285 -2.56 -28.86 9.27
C THR A 285 -1.96 -29.78 8.19
N ASP A 286 -2.78 -30.20 7.23
CA ASP A 286 -2.38 -31.09 6.13
C ASP A 286 -2.14 -30.35 4.81
N ALA A 287 -2.11 -29.02 4.82
CA ALA A 287 -1.91 -28.23 3.60
C ALA A 287 -0.40 -28.13 3.26
N PRO A 288 0.07 -28.73 2.16
CA PRO A 288 1.50 -28.73 1.82
C PRO A 288 2.02 -27.37 1.37
N TRP A 289 1.15 -26.34 1.27
CA TRP A 289 1.43 -25.06 0.64
C TRP A 289 2.32 -24.11 1.45
N GLU A 290 2.46 -24.29 2.77
CA GLU A 290 3.21 -23.38 3.66
C GLU A 290 4.67 -23.17 3.20
N ARG A 291 5.35 -24.22 2.75
CA ARG A 291 6.73 -24.13 2.24
C ARG A 291 6.80 -23.33 0.94
N ALA A 292 5.84 -23.57 0.01
CA ALA A 292 5.77 -22.86 -1.25
C ALA A 292 5.45 -21.37 -1.04
N VAL A 293 4.46 -21.06 -0.21
CA VAL A 293 4.09 -19.69 0.15
C VAL A 293 5.26 -18.96 0.82
N THR A 294 5.96 -19.62 1.74
CA THR A 294 7.15 -19.03 2.42
C THR A 294 8.27 -18.73 1.42
N ALA A 295 8.50 -19.62 0.44
CA ALA A 295 9.50 -19.39 -0.59
C ALA A 295 9.12 -18.21 -1.49
N VAL A 296 7.86 -18.14 -1.96
CA VAL A 296 7.32 -17.04 -2.76
C VAL A 296 7.43 -15.71 -1.99
N SER A 297 6.95 -15.66 -0.76
CA SER A 297 6.97 -14.45 0.07
C SER A 297 8.39 -13.99 0.40
N ARG A 298 9.33 -14.92 0.60
CA ARG A 298 10.74 -14.58 0.87
C ARG A 298 11.40 -13.98 -0.38
N ALA A 299 11.18 -14.56 -1.55
CA ALA A 299 11.67 -14.02 -2.82
C ALA A 299 11.10 -12.60 -3.06
N GLY A 300 9.79 -12.44 -2.86
CA GLY A 300 9.13 -11.14 -2.95
C GLY A 300 9.67 -10.12 -1.97
N GLY A 301 9.89 -10.52 -0.71
CA GLY A 301 10.42 -9.65 0.35
C GLY A 301 11.83 -9.12 0.08
N ALA A 302 12.64 -9.85 -0.69
CA ALA A 302 13.96 -9.38 -1.12
C ALA A 302 13.88 -8.28 -2.18
N LEU A 303 12.87 -8.31 -3.05
CA LEU A 303 12.67 -7.36 -4.16
C LEU A 303 11.72 -6.20 -3.80
N ALA A 304 10.85 -6.37 -2.82
CA ALA A 304 9.87 -5.33 -2.42
C ALA A 304 10.51 -3.95 -2.13
N PRO A 305 11.74 -3.84 -1.57
CA PRO A 305 12.40 -2.54 -1.40
C PRO A 305 12.62 -1.78 -2.71
N ALA A 306 12.94 -2.51 -3.80
CA ALA A 306 13.13 -1.88 -5.11
C ALA A 306 11.84 -1.20 -5.59
N PHE A 307 10.66 -1.78 -5.30
CA PHE A 307 9.39 -1.17 -5.65
C PHE A 307 9.19 0.20 -4.99
N PHE A 308 9.56 0.35 -3.72
CA PHE A 308 9.41 1.61 -3.02
C PHE A 308 10.34 2.69 -3.57
N VAL A 309 11.58 2.33 -3.92
CA VAL A 309 12.54 3.25 -4.53
C VAL A 309 12.12 3.65 -5.94
N VAL A 310 11.76 2.68 -6.79
CA VAL A 310 11.32 2.93 -8.17
C VAL A 310 10.11 3.86 -8.20
N THR A 311 9.13 3.60 -7.34
CA THR A 311 7.95 4.48 -7.27
C THR A 311 8.32 5.87 -6.75
N GLY A 312 9.24 5.97 -5.79
CA GLY A 312 9.77 7.25 -5.34
C GLY A 312 10.38 8.07 -6.49
N ILE A 313 11.22 7.45 -7.32
CA ILE A 313 11.84 8.10 -8.48
C ILE A 313 10.79 8.64 -9.47
N THR A 314 9.70 7.89 -9.71
CA THR A 314 8.66 8.28 -10.70
C THR A 314 7.81 9.47 -10.26
N VAL A 315 7.66 9.73 -8.97
CA VAL A 315 6.70 10.70 -8.44
C VAL A 315 7.21 12.16 -8.54
N LEU A 316 8.49 12.41 -8.31
CA LEU A 316 9.05 13.78 -8.24
C LEU A 316 9.68 14.29 -9.54
N THR A 317 9.33 13.75 -10.68
CA THR A 317 9.81 14.28 -11.97
C THR A 317 9.01 15.48 -12.48
N GLY A 318 7.94 15.88 -11.77
CA GLY A 318 7.08 17.03 -12.10
C GLY A 318 7.52 18.31 -11.37
N SER A 319 7.30 19.47 -12.00
CA SER A 319 7.48 20.79 -11.39
C SER A 319 6.33 21.07 -10.44
N PHE A 320 6.62 21.17 -9.14
CA PHE A 320 5.66 21.58 -8.12
C PHE A 320 5.92 23.04 -7.78
N THR A 321 5.05 23.94 -8.25
CA THR A 321 5.13 25.39 -8.01
C THR A 321 4.04 25.83 -7.02
N ASP A 322 4.38 26.80 -6.19
CA ASP A 322 3.50 27.68 -5.40
C ASP A 322 2.30 27.06 -4.68
N THR A 323 2.57 26.03 -3.86
CA THR A 323 1.52 25.46 -3.02
C THR A 323 1.41 26.18 -1.68
N SER A 324 0.21 26.66 -1.34
CA SER A 324 -0.07 27.34 -0.07
C SER A 324 0.17 26.44 1.14
N TRP A 325 0.91 26.91 2.15
CA TRP A 325 1.11 26.23 3.43
C TRP A 325 -0.21 25.96 4.18
N ARG A 326 -1.22 26.79 3.94
CA ARG A 326 -2.59 26.60 4.50
C ARG A 326 -3.22 25.33 3.91
N LEU A 327 -3.08 25.12 2.62
CA LEU A 327 -3.59 23.91 1.94
C LEU A 327 -2.87 22.66 2.44
N ILE A 328 -1.54 22.70 2.56
CA ILE A 328 -0.73 21.58 3.07
C ILE A 328 -1.15 21.23 4.50
N SER A 329 -1.21 22.23 5.40
CA SER A 329 -1.57 21.99 6.79
C SER A 329 -3.02 21.50 6.94
N ALA A 330 -3.96 22.04 6.17
CA ALA A 330 -5.34 21.55 6.15
C ALA A 330 -5.40 20.08 5.71
N ALA A 331 -4.71 19.71 4.61
CA ALA A 331 -4.66 18.34 4.13
C ALA A 331 -4.08 17.39 5.19
N VAL A 332 -2.96 17.76 5.84
CA VAL A 332 -2.32 16.94 6.89
C VAL A 332 -3.25 16.75 8.09
N VAL A 333 -3.82 17.84 8.61
CA VAL A 333 -4.71 17.78 9.79
C VAL A 333 -5.96 16.97 9.49
N LEU A 334 -6.65 17.28 8.39
CA LEU A 334 -7.87 16.56 7.99
C LEU A 334 -7.59 15.09 7.67
N GLY A 335 -6.45 14.79 7.05
CA GLY A 335 -6.01 13.42 6.78
C GLY A 335 -5.77 12.61 8.06
N CYS A 336 -5.05 13.18 9.03
CA CYS A 336 -4.81 12.55 10.33
C CYS A 336 -6.11 12.35 11.12
N VAL A 337 -6.95 13.37 11.20
CA VAL A 337 -8.22 13.32 11.95
C VAL A 337 -9.17 12.31 11.33
N GLY A 338 -9.40 12.38 10.02
CA GLY A 338 -10.32 11.48 9.32
C GLY A 338 -9.93 10.01 9.50
N LYS A 339 -8.68 9.66 9.21
CA LYS A 339 -8.19 8.27 9.31
C LYS A 339 -8.02 7.81 10.75
N GLY A 340 -7.43 8.63 11.62
CA GLY A 340 -7.17 8.26 13.01
C GLY A 340 -8.46 8.05 13.78
N LEU A 341 -9.37 9.04 13.74
CA LEU A 341 -10.67 8.96 14.44
C LEU A 341 -11.54 7.86 13.82
N GLY A 342 -11.64 7.85 12.48
CA GLY A 342 -12.46 6.87 11.78
C GLY A 342 -12.00 5.43 12.00
N GLY A 343 -10.70 5.17 11.93
CA GLY A 343 -10.11 3.86 12.20
C GLY A 343 -10.32 3.41 13.65
N TYR A 344 -10.19 4.34 14.62
CA TYR A 344 -10.48 4.05 16.03
C TYR A 344 -11.94 3.70 16.27
N LEU A 345 -12.85 4.56 15.82
CA LEU A 345 -14.30 4.35 16.00
C LEU A 345 -14.79 3.07 15.31
N GLY A 346 -14.32 2.83 14.07
CA GLY A 346 -14.62 1.61 13.34
C GLY A 346 -14.14 0.36 14.08
N ALA A 347 -12.91 0.37 14.62
CA ALA A 347 -12.40 -0.74 15.40
C ALA A 347 -13.17 -0.96 16.72
N ARG A 348 -13.56 0.12 17.39
CA ARG A 348 -14.39 0.03 18.61
C ARG A 348 -15.76 -0.53 18.32
N ARG A 349 -16.46 -0.06 17.28
CA ARG A 349 -17.74 -0.61 16.82
C ARG A 349 -17.62 -2.05 16.33
N GLY A 350 -16.48 -2.41 15.76
CA GLY A 350 -16.14 -3.79 15.39
C GLY A 350 -15.80 -4.70 16.58
N GLY A 351 -16.02 -4.25 17.84
CA GLY A 351 -15.81 -5.02 19.06
C GLY A 351 -14.35 -5.16 19.48
N ARG A 352 -13.43 -4.35 18.95
CA ARG A 352 -12.03 -4.41 19.35
C ARG A 352 -11.78 -3.65 20.66
N PRO A 353 -10.94 -4.20 21.56
CA PRO A 353 -10.60 -3.53 22.81
C PRO A 353 -9.85 -2.21 22.51
N PRO A 354 -9.88 -1.22 23.43
CA PRO A 354 -9.29 0.11 23.20
C PRO A 354 -7.81 0.08 22.80
N ARG A 355 -7.02 -0.85 23.33
CA ARG A 355 -5.62 -1.03 22.98
C ARG A 355 -5.46 -1.42 21.50
N THR A 356 -6.19 -2.45 21.06
CA THR A 356 -6.18 -2.88 19.65
C THR A 356 -6.74 -1.79 18.73
N ALA A 357 -7.82 -1.11 19.12
CA ALA A 357 -8.42 -0.04 18.34
C ALA A 357 -7.47 1.14 18.10
N ARG A 358 -6.68 1.54 19.12
CA ARG A 358 -5.63 2.59 18.95
C ARG A 358 -4.56 2.15 17.95
N ARG A 359 -4.10 0.90 18.01
CA ARG A 359 -3.12 0.38 17.05
C ARG A 359 -3.70 0.30 15.63
N VAL A 360 -4.96 -0.12 15.48
CA VAL A 360 -5.67 -0.10 14.19
C VAL A 360 -5.77 1.32 13.66
N ALA A 361 -6.15 2.31 14.47
CA ALA A 361 -6.23 3.71 14.08
C ALA A 361 -4.90 4.24 13.53
N VAL A 362 -3.78 3.94 14.22
CA VAL A 362 -2.45 4.34 13.77
C VAL A 362 -2.07 3.63 12.47
N LEU A 363 -2.36 2.33 12.33
CA LEU A 363 -2.07 1.57 11.11
C LEU A 363 -2.92 2.06 9.92
N MET A 364 -4.19 2.39 10.15
CA MET A 364 -5.07 2.94 9.10
C MET A 364 -4.61 4.30 8.58
N ASN A 365 -3.84 5.06 9.37
CA ASN A 365 -3.26 6.32 8.94
C ASN A 365 -2.05 6.16 7.99
N THR A 366 -1.66 4.91 7.70
CA THR A 366 -0.57 4.62 6.76
C THR A 366 -1.01 4.90 5.33
N ARG A 367 -0.28 5.76 4.66
CA ARG A 367 -0.50 6.17 3.27
C ARG A 367 0.76 5.91 2.45
N GLY A 368 0.75 6.20 1.15
CA GLY A 368 1.94 6.08 0.32
C GLY A 368 1.62 5.73 -1.13
N LEU A 369 2.25 4.70 -1.67
CA LEU A 369 2.33 4.45 -3.11
C LEU A 369 0.97 4.34 -3.81
N THR A 370 -0.01 3.66 -3.22
CA THR A 370 -1.36 3.56 -3.80
C THR A 370 -1.99 4.95 -3.95
N GLU A 371 -1.78 5.82 -2.97
CA GLU A 371 -2.25 7.20 -3.02
C GLU A 371 -1.50 8.01 -4.10
N LEU A 372 -0.17 7.82 -4.22
CA LEU A 372 0.59 8.50 -5.27
C LEU A 372 0.13 8.10 -6.69
N ILE A 373 -0.25 6.83 -6.90
CA ILE A 373 -0.84 6.38 -8.18
C ILE A 373 -2.17 7.08 -8.43
N VAL A 374 -3.02 7.21 -7.41
CA VAL A 374 -4.30 7.92 -7.51
C VAL A 374 -4.10 9.41 -7.81
N LEU A 375 -3.14 10.04 -7.14
CA LEU A 375 -2.79 11.44 -7.37
C LEU A 375 -2.24 11.66 -8.79
N GLN A 376 -1.39 10.74 -9.27
CA GLN A 376 -0.89 10.77 -10.63
C GLN A 376 -2.01 10.57 -11.66
N ALA A 377 -2.96 9.67 -11.41
CA ALA A 377 -4.14 9.49 -12.27
C ALA A 377 -5.01 10.75 -12.29
N GLY A 378 -5.22 11.38 -11.14
CA GLY A 378 -5.95 12.67 -11.04
C GLY A 378 -5.25 13.81 -11.78
N LEU A 379 -3.91 13.87 -11.71
CA LEU A 379 -3.11 14.88 -12.42
C LEU A 379 -3.13 14.63 -13.93
N SER A 380 -2.90 13.38 -14.36
CA SER A 380 -2.86 13.03 -15.80
C SER A 380 -4.22 13.13 -16.49
N SER A 381 -5.32 12.97 -15.75
CA SER A 381 -6.68 13.19 -16.26
C SER A 381 -7.11 14.67 -16.21
N GLY A 382 -6.25 15.58 -15.72
CA GLY A 382 -6.56 17.00 -15.59
C GLY A 382 -7.60 17.33 -14.50
N ILE A 383 -7.93 16.36 -13.63
CA ILE A 383 -8.90 16.55 -12.53
C ILE A 383 -8.24 17.24 -11.33
N LEU A 384 -6.99 16.88 -11.02
CA LEU A 384 -6.20 17.53 -9.97
C LEU A 384 -5.12 18.40 -10.57
N THR A 385 -4.78 19.47 -9.85
CA THR A 385 -3.69 20.40 -10.19
C THR A 385 -2.42 20.10 -9.39
N GLY A 386 -1.27 20.66 -9.83
CA GLY A 386 0.01 20.50 -9.12
C GLY A 386 -0.03 20.88 -7.64
N PRO A 387 -0.57 22.08 -7.27
CA PRO A 387 -0.64 22.49 -5.87
C PRO A 387 -1.39 21.53 -4.95
N ILE A 388 -2.56 21.03 -5.35
CA ILE A 388 -3.31 20.10 -4.51
C ILE A 388 -2.65 18.73 -4.45
N VAL A 389 -2.05 18.28 -5.55
CA VAL A 389 -1.27 17.02 -5.58
C VAL A 389 -0.09 17.09 -4.62
N LEU A 390 0.66 18.21 -4.62
CA LEU A 390 1.76 18.39 -3.67
C LEU A 390 1.28 18.38 -2.21
N ALA A 391 0.19 19.08 -1.91
CA ALA A 391 -0.38 19.10 -0.56
C ALA A 391 -0.76 17.68 -0.08
N LEU A 392 -1.36 16.87 -0.95
CA LEU A 392 -1.74 15.49 -0.66
C LEU A 392 -0.52 14.55 -0.56
N ILE A 393 0.54 14.76 -1.36
CA ILE A 393 1.82 14.02 -1.23
C ILE A 393 2.45 14.30 0.14
N VAL A 394 2.55 15.57 0.54
CA VAL A 394 3.10 15.95 1.84
C VAL A 394 2.27 15.35 2.97
N MET A 395 0.93 15.37 2.85
CA MET A 395 0.03 14.72 3.79
C MET A 395 0.30 13.21 3.88
N ALA A 396 0.43 12.51 2.75
CA ALA A 396 0.70 11.08 2.70
C ALA A 396 2.03 10.71 3.39
N LEU A 397 3.10 11.42 3.08
CA LEU A 397 4.42 11.22 3.68
C LEU A 397 4.40 11.50 5.19
N THR A 398 3.80 12.61 5.61
CA THR A 398 3.73 13.02 7.02
C THR A 398 2.93 12.01 7.85
N THR A 399 1.73 11.63 7.41
CA THR A 399 0.87 10.68 8.12
C THR A 399 1.54 9.31 8.26
N THR A 400 2.26 8.87 7.24
CA THR A 400 2.98 7.60 7.25
C THR A 400 4.22 7.68 8.15
N ALA A 401 4.96 8.80 8.12
CA ALA A 401 6.10 9.04 9.02
C ALA A 401 5.68 9.01 10.51
N MET A 402 4.46 9.47 10.83
CA MET A 402 3.91 9.42 12.18
C MET A 402 3.59 8.00 12.65
N THR A 403 3.33 7.05 11.75
CA THR A 403 2.89 5.69 12.11
C THR A 403 3.90 4.96 13.00
N GLY A 404 5.19 5.02 12.66
CA GLY A 404 6.25 4.38 13.43
C GLY A 404 6.39 4.90 14.86
N PRO A 405 6.61 6.21 15.04
CA PRO A 405 6.65 6.85 16.36
C PRO A 405 5.41 6.61 17.21
N LEU A 406 4.21 6.74 16.62
CA LEU A 406 2.95 6.53 17.34
C LEU A 406 2.79 5.08 17.83
N LEU A 407 3.14 4.07 17.01
CA LEU A 407 3.16 2.67 17.48
C LEU A 407 4.16 2.48 18.61
N THR A 408 5.33 3.09 18.53
CA THR A 408 6.35 3.02 19.60
C THR A 408 5.87 3.68 20.89
N LEU A 409 5.16 4.80 20.79
CA LEU A 409 4.56 5.47 21.96
C LEU A 409 3.47 4.59 22.61
N LEU A 410 2.63 3.93 21.79
CA LEU A 410 1.62 3.00 22.28
C LEU A 410 2.29 1.80 22.98
N ASP A 411 3.37 1.24 22.42
CA ASP A 411 4.12 0.14 23.04
C ASP A 411 4.73 0.54 24.39
N ARG A 412 5.28 1.77 24.48
CA ARG A 412 5.83 2.32 25.74
C ARG A 412 4.75 2.55 26.78
N ALA A 413 3.59 3.09 26.39
CA ALA A 413 2.46 3.33 27.28
C ALA A 413 1.89 2.03 27.85
N GLU A 414 1.89 0.96 27.06
CA GLU A 414 1.42 -0.37 27.50
C GLU A 414 2.42 -1.12 28.40
N ARG A 415 3.72 -0.83 28.28
CA ARG A 415 4.79 -1.41 29.13
C ARG A 415 4.91 -0.72 30.48
N ARG A 416 4.33 0.46 30.71
CA ARG A 416 4.34 1.10 32.03
C ARG A 416 3.45 0.27 32.95
N PRO A 417 4.00 -0.34 34.04
CA PRO A 417 3.20 -1.08 35.00
C PRO A 417 2.17 -0.11 35.58
N THR A 418 0.92 -0.54 35.60
CA THR A 418 -0.14 0.21 36.24
C THR A 418 0.24 0.37 37.69
N THR A 419 0.33 1.60 38.20
CA THR A 419 0.73 1.94 39.57
C THR A 419 -0.10 1.17 40.62
N ALA A 420 -1.31 0.72 40.23
CA ALA A 420 -2.16 -0.17 41.04
C ALA A 420 -1.54 -1.54 41.32
N ALA A 421 -0.70 -2.10 40.42
CA ALA A 421 -0.05 -3.40 40.65
C ALA A 421 1.07 -3.31 41.72
N TYR A 422 1.70 -2.13 41.83
CA TYR A 422 2.69 -1.89 42.89
C TYR A 422 2.01 -1.67 44.25
N ALA A 423 0.84 -1.06 44.33
CA ALA A 423 0.09 -0.85 45.56
C ALA A 423 -0.38 -2.21 46.15
N VAL A 424 -0.89 -3.10 45.31
CA VAL A 424 -1.32 -4.45 45.75
C VAL A 424 -0.13 -5.33 46.17
N ALA A 425 1.02 -5.20 45.47
CA ALA A 425 2.21 -5.97 45.83
C ALA A 425 2.89 -5.46 47.12
N THR A 426 2.71 -4.20 47.48
CA THR A 426 3.21 -3.61 48.72
C THR A 426 2.31 -3.98 49.91
N GLU A 427 1.00 -4.01 49.73
CA GLU A 427 0.05 -4.45 50.77
C GLU A 427 0.16 -5.93 51.08
N SER A 428 0.49 -6.78 50.10
CA SER A 428 0.70 -8.23 50.33
C SER A 428 2.01 -8.58 51.03
N ARG A 429 2.99 -7.63 51.11
CA ARG A 429 4.26 -7.83 51.84
C ARG A 429 4.24 -7.28 53.29
N VAL A 430 3.19 -6.62 53.69
CA VAL A 430 3.02 -6.03 55.03
C VAL A 430 2.03 -6.84 55.88
N ARG A 431 1.45 -7.88 55.32
CA ARG A 431 0.72 -8.93 56.06
C ARG A 431 1.53 -10.22 56.05
#